data_9432f50d426d35a6fa4ab82d127ab49d
#
_entry.id   9432f50d426d35a6fa4ab82d127ab49d
#
_cell.length_a   1.000
_cell.length_b   1.000
_cell.length_c   1.000
_cell.angle_alpha   90.00
_cell.angle_beta   90.00
_cell.angle_gamma   90.00
#
_symmetry.space_group_name_H-M   'P 1'
#
loop_
_entity.id
_entity.type
_entity.pdbx_description
1 polymer ?
#
loop_
_entity_poly.entity_id
_entity_poly.type
_entity_poly.pdbx_seq_one_letter_code
_entity_poly.pdbx_strand_id
1 'polypeptide(L)'
;MNFKTTFLLLIGLTLWLSNSVYSQPTKKIDLKKYKRIDEPARDEVSGIVKDFRYEDVYWVHGDSGTKNRIYAVNEKGEMLPDKDSKGLEIVGIKNKDWEDIAIDNDGNILIADVGNNCSCRSDQTIIRVKSPNTTSKSNNDPEVFKITYEKPEGFLYRFLNYSMDVEAVFWKDGSLFVLTKRFRGRETKLFRLDTLTVDKVNEFKLVQKVDFDDEVTAADYAFGKLAVLTYKSLWIFPENDTDDFFDGDVMHFEFEADQVESVAFIDSQTVVIVEENGEMYRVQL
;
A
#
# COMPACT_ATOMS: atom_id res chain seq x y z
N MET A 1 20.54 -50.90 -42.63
CA MET A 1 21.27 -50.17 -41.57
C MET A 1 20.39 -48.98 -41.19
N ASN A 2 19.57 -49.16 -40.13
CA ASN A 2 18.56 -48.20 -39.68
C ASN A 2 19.11 -47.41 -38.51
N PHE A 3 19.37 -46.13 -38.69
CA PHE A 3 19.66 -45.22 -37.58
C PHE A 3 18.35 -44.63 -37.04
N LYS A 4 17.98 -45.05 -35.81
CA LYS A 4 16.95 -44.39 -35.01
C LYS A 4 17.56 -43.24 -34.24
N THR A 5 17.21 -42.01 -34.66
CA THR A 5 17.58 -40.81 -33.91
C THR A 5 16.57 -40.60 -32.81
N THR A 6 17.00 -40.79 -31.57
CA THR A 6 16.20 -40.51 -30.37
C THR A 6 16.32 -39.02 -30.02
N PHE A 7 15.23 -38.28 -30.14
CA PHE A 7 15.14 -36.88 -29.69
C PHE A 7 14.88 -36.88 -28.17
N LEU A 8 15.87 -36.49 -27.40
CA LEU A 8 15.67 -36.18 -25.98
C LEU A 8 15.07 -34.78 -25.87
N LEU A 9 13.82 -34.69 -25.46
CA LEU A 9 13.20 -33.44 -25.02
C LEU A 9 13.70 -33.13 -23.59
N LEU A 10 14.61 -32.17 -23.46
CA LEU A 10 14.95 -31.56 -22.18
C LEU A 10 13.81 -30.59 -21.82
N ILE A 11 12.91 -31.00 -20.94
CA ILE A 11 11.97 -30.11 -20.27
C ILE A 11 12.76 -29.40 -19.19
N GLY A 12 13.16 -28.15 -19.47
CA GLY A 12 13.72 -27.26 -18.46
C GLY A 12 12.63 -26.86 -17.47
N LEU A 13 12.62 -27.52 -16.31
CA LEU A 13 11.80 -27.11 -15.18
C LEU A 13 12.50 -25.90 -14.54
N THR A 14 12.07 -24.69 -14.91
CA THR A 14 12.42 -23.49 -14.14
C THR A 14 11.63 -23.53 -12.84
N LEU A 15 12.27 -24.00 -11.77
CA LEU A 15 11.80 -23.84 -10.41
C LEU A 15 11.85 -22.34 -10.09
N TRP A 16 10.70 -21.70 -10.12
CA TRP A 16 10.51 -20.41 -9.47
C TRP A 16 10.56 -20.67 -7.97
N LEU A 17 11.68 -20.36 -7.35
CA LEU A 17 11.79 -20.34 -5.90
C LEU A 17 10.97 -19.12 -5.43
N SER A 18 9.83 -19.38 -4.82
CA SER A 18 9.17 -18.38 -4.00
C SER A 18 10.09 -18.11 -2.82
N ASN A 19 10.67 -16.92 -2.75
CA ASN A 19 11.43 -16.51 -1.59
C ASN A 19 10.45 -16.33 -0.44
N SER A 20 10.44 -17.29 0.49
CA SER A 20 9.74 -17.10 1.75
C SER A 20 10.63 -16.25 2.66
N VAL A 21 10.09 -15.19 3.23
CA VAL A 21 10.77 -14.29 4.17
C VAL A 21 11.01 -14.98 5.55
N TYR A 22 10.72 -16.27 5.67
CA TYR A 22 10.64 -17.06 6.90
C TYR A 22 11.94 -17.30 7.67
N SER A 23 13.10 -16.88 7.18
CA SER A 23 14.36 -17.18 7.88
C SER A 23 14.83 -16.11 8.85
N GLN A 24 14.09 -15.03 9.01
CA GLN A 24 14.51 -13.90 9.84
C GLN A 24 14.07 -14.05 11.30
N PRO A 25 14.90 -13.62 12.27
CA PRO A 25 14.49 -13.65 13.68
C PRO A 25 13.30 -12.74 13.92
N THR A 26 12.21 -13.33 14.41
CA THR A 26 10.97 -12.62 14.75
C THR A 26 11.06 -12.03 16.15
N LYS A 27 10.71 -10.77 16.31
CA LYS A 27 10.58 -10.12 17.61
C LYS A 27 9.10 -9.96 17.96
N LYS A 28 8.64 -10.65 19.00
CA LYS A 28 7.30 -10.44 19.55
C LYS A 28 7.27 -9.15 20.35
N ILE A 29 6.31 -8.29 20.07
CA ILE A 29 6.11 -7.01 20.74
C ILE A 29 4.69 -6.89 21.26
N ASP A 30 4.53 -6.13 22.33
CA ASP A 30 3.24 -5.72 22.88
C ASP A 30 2.95 -4.31 22.37
N LEU A 31 1.98 -4.18 21.47
CA LEU A 31 1.56 -2.88 20.96
C LEU A 31 0.87 -2.09 22.05
N LYS A 32 1.48 -0.97 22.44
CA LYS A 32 0.91 -0.06 23.42
C LYS A 32 0.25 1.12 22.73
N LYS A 33 -1.06 1.17 22.84
CA LYS A 33 -1.87 2.30 22.40
C LYS A 33 -1.37 3.57 23.08
N TYR A 34 -1.05 4.60 22.30
CA TYR A 34 -0.61 5.87 22.82
C TYR A 34 -1.57 7.03 22.55
N LYS A 35 -2.31 6.97 21.46
CA LYS A 35 -3.26 7.98 21.01
C LYS A 35 -4.41 7.36 20.22
N ARG A 36 -5.36 8.19 19.83
CA ARG A 36 -6.44 7.88 18.91
C ARG A 36 -6.69 9.09 18.02
N ILE A 37 -6.92 8.87 16.76
CA ILE A 37 -7.27 9.91 15.80
C ILE A 37 -8.61 10.55 16.20
N ASP A 38 -8.71 11.89 16.09
CA ASP A 38 -9.93 12.64 16.37
C ASP A 38 -11.00 12.44 15.28
N GLU A 39 -12.27 12.63 15.69
CA GLU A 39 -13.38 12.75 14.74
C GLU A 39 -13.23 14.02 13.86
N PRO A 40 -13.59 13.96 12.58
CA PRO A 40 -14.20 12.83 11.85
C PRO A 40 -13.18 11.95 11.09
N ALA A 41 -11.90 12.07 11.34
CA ALA A 41 -10.84 11.41 10.58
C ALA A 41 -10.65 9.93 10.97
N ARG A 42 -11.17 9.49 12.12
CA ARG A 42 -11.00 8.12 12.64
C ARG A 42 -12.04 7.10 12.17
N ASP A 43 -12.93 7.50 11.25
CA ASP A 43 -14.02 6.65 10.77
C ASP A 43 -13.47 5.69 9.71
N GLU A 44 -13.37 4.39 10.03
CA GLU A 44 -12.86 3.33 9.12
C GLU A 44 -11.49 3.70 8.53
N VAL A 45 -10.48 4.01 9.38
CA VAL A 45 -9.16 4.44 8.91
C VAL A 45 -8.50 3.32 8.11
N SER A 46 -8.23 3.57 6.84
CA SER A 46 -7.60 2.63 5.92
C SER A 46 -6.22 3.08 5.42
N GLY A 47 -5.95 4.38 5.33
CA GLY A 47 -4.66 4.88 4.88
C GLY A 47 -4.12 6.03 5.71
N ILE A 48 -2.80 6.02 5.97
CA ILE A 48 -2.06 7.12 6.60
C ILE A 48 -0.71 7.35 5.90
N VAL A 49 -0.34 8.60 5.67
CA VAL A 49 0.99 8.94 5.15
C VAL A 49 1.52 10.22 5.82
N LYS A 50 2.81 10.25 6.15
CA LYS A 50 3.46 11.46 6.66
C LYS A 50 3.80 12.42 5.54
N ASP A 51 3.44 13.68 5.72
CA ASP A 51 3.82 14.77 4.82
C ASP A 51 5.12 15.44 5.29
N PHE A 52 6.24 14.99 4.78
CA PHE A 52 7.57 15.51 5.17
C PHE A 52 7.85 16.96 4.78
N ARG A 53 6.93 17.63 4.08
CA ARG A 53 7.00 19.08 3.84
C ARG A 53 6.70 19.90 5.11
N TYR A 54 6.08 19.26 6.10
CA TYR A 54 5.69 19.83 7.38
C TYR A 54 6.25 19.00 8.53
N GLU A 55 6.51 19.64 9.66
CA GLU A 55 7.10 18.96 10.83
C GLU A 55 6.19 17.87 11.39
N ASP A 56 4.90 18.14 11.51
CA ASP A 56 3.92 17.28 12.20
C ASP A 56 2.58 17.24 11.44
N VAL A 57 2.59 16.70 10.22
CA VAL A 57 1.39 16.52 9.41
C VAL A 57 1.34 15.11 8.82
N TYR A 58 0.22 14.45 9.05
CA TYR A 58 -0.15 13.18 8.42
C TYR A 58 -1.47 13.36 7.68
N TRP A 59 -1.58 12.75 6.51
CA TRP A 59 -2.84 12.65 5.78
C TRP A 59 -3.43 11.27 6.01
N VAL A 60 -4.73 11.24 6.34
CA VAL A 60 -5.49 10.00 6.56
C VAL A 60 -6.78 10.02 5.76
N HIS A 61 -7.31 8.87 5.43
CA HIS A 61 -8.65 8.68 4.89
C HIS A 61 -9.28 7.42 5.46
N GLY A 62 -10.58 7.29 5.28
CA GLY A 62 -11.30 6.06 5.61
C GLY A 62 -11.60 5.22 4.37
N ASP A 63 -11.93 3.98 4.61
CA ASP A 63 -12.30 2.96 3.65
C ASP A 63 -13.66 3.23 2.97
N SER A 64 -14.13 2.26 2.21
CA SER A 64 -15.40 2.26 1.49
C SER A 64 -16.59 2.63 2.40
N GLY A 65 -17.55 3.38 1.82
CA GLY A 65 -18.71 3.86 2.60
C GLY A 65 -18.47 5.14 3.41
N THR A 66 -17.22 5.56 3.62
CA THR A 66 -16.88 6.84 4.24
C THR A 66 -16.95 8.00 3.23
N LYS A 67 -16.66 9.21 3.71
CA LYS A 67 -16.71 10.40 2.85
C LYS A 67 -15.50 10.42 1.90
N ASN A 68 -15.68 11.06 0.74
CA ASN A 68 -14.64 11.37 -0.22
C ASN A 68 -13.70 12.49 0.28
N ARG A 69 -13.05 12.27 1.42
CA ARG A 69 -12.21 13.25 2.12
C ARG A 69 -10.91 12.64 2.58
N ILE A 70 -9.86 13.46 2.56
CA ILE A 70 -8.65 13.23 3.31
C ILE A 70 -8.56 14.22 4.46
N TYR A 71 -7.94 13.80 5.54
CA TYR A 71 -7.88 14.60 6.76
C TYR A 71 -6.42 14.80 7.16
N ALA A 72 -6.05 16.05 7.47
CA ALA A 72 -4.76 16.32 8.06
C ALA A 72 -4.85 16.14 9.58
N VAL A 73 -3.96 15.33 10.13
CA VAL A 73 -3.82 15.13 11.59
C VAL A 73 -2.35 15.30 11.99
N ASN A 74 -2.12 15.60 13.25
CA ASN A 74 -0.77 15.58 13.81
C ASN A 74 -0.41 14.20 14.37
N GLU A 75 0.82 14.03 14.87
CA GLU A 75 1.33 12.79 15.46
C GLU A 75 0.55 12.31 16.69
N LYS A 76 -0.27 13.19 17.29
CA LYS A 76 -1.16 12.84 18.39
C LYS A 76 -2.56 12.42 17.92
N GLY A 77 -2.81 12.44 16.62
CA GLY A 77 -4.12 12.17 16.03
C GLY A 77 -5.09 13.37 16.10
N GLU A 78 -4.62 14.57 16.50
CA GLU A 78 -5.44 15.77 16.58
C GLU A 78 -5.64 16.37 15.19
N MET A 79 -6.87 16.78 14.89
CA MET A 79 -7.24 17.39 13.61
C MET A 79 -6.50 18.70 13.33
N LEU A 80 -6.07 18.91 12.09
CA LEU A 80 -5.44 20.14 11.60
C LEU A 80 -6.34 20.86 10.59
N PRO A 81 -6.29 22.22 10.53
CA PRO A 81 -5.49 23.11 11.39
C PRO A 81 -6.04 23.24 12.81
N ASP A 82 -7.25 22.77 13.08
CA ASP A 82 -7.92 22.80 14.37
C ASP A 82 -8.96 21.66 14.48
N LYS A 83 -9.51 21.45 15.67
CA LYS A 83 -10.47 20.39 15.99
C LYS A 83 -11.80 20.48 15.22
N ASP A 84 -12.14 21.65 14.67
CA ASP A 84 -13.39 21.87 13.90
C ASP A 84 -13.19 21.63 12.40
N SER A 85 -11.98 21.25 12.00
CA SER A 85 -11.65 20.89 10.61
C SER A 85 -12.58 19.78 10.11
N LYS A 86 -13.00 19.90 8.85
CA LYS A 86 -13.83 18.88 8.18
C LYS A 86 -13.05 18.05 7.16
N GLY A 87 -11.72 18.24 7.14
CA GLY A 87 -10.86 17.64 6.13
C GLY A 87 -11.03 18.26 4.74
N LEU A 88 -10.22 17.80 3.81
CA LEU A 88 -10.19 18.22 2.41
C LEU A 88 -11.12 17.33 1.57
N GLU A 89 -12.18 17.90 1.02
CA GLU A 89 -13.09 17.20 0.12
C GLU A 89 -12.49 17.04 -1.28
N ILE A 90 -12.54 15.84 -1.83
CA ILE A 90 -12.13 15.54 -3.20
C ILE A 90 -13.37 15.61 -4.08
N VAL A 91 -13.59 16.78 -4.68
CA VAL A 91 -14.83 17.11 -5.40
C VAL A 91 -14.97 16.26 -6.67
N GLY A 92 -16.16 15.72 -6.87
CA GLY A 92 -16.48 14.90 -8.05
C GLY A 92 -15.99 13.44 -7.96
N ILE A 93 -15.30 13.09 -6.90
CA ILE A 93 -14.87 11.71 -6.64
C ILE A 93 -15.82 11.06 -5.63
N LYS A 94 -16.03 9.78 -5.78
CA LYS A 94 -16.70 8.93 -4.79
C LYS A 94 -15.68 7.99 -4.19
N ASN A 95 -15.62 7.90 -2.87
CA ASN A 95 -14.92 6.82 -2.22
C ASN A 95 -15.68 5.51 -2.52
N LYS A 96 -15.09 4.66 -3.36
CA LYS A 96 -15.67 3.35 -3.70
C LYS A 96 -15.07 2.26 -2.83
N ASP A 97 -13.72 2.29 -2.71
CA ASP A 97 -12.95 1.28 -2.00
C ASP A 97 -11.51 1.81 -1.89
N TRP A 98 -11.34 2.89 -1.07
CA TRP A 98 -10.02 3.50 -0.84
C TRP A 98 -9.28 2.66 0.20
N GLU A 99 -8.15 2.10 -0.19
CA GLU A 99 -7.40 1.18 0.65
C GLU A 99 -6.21 1.85 1.33
N ASP A 100 -5.37 2.55 0.59
CA ASP A 100 -4.15 3.15 1.14
C ASP A 100 -3.79 4.45 0.42
N ILE A 101 -2.79 5.17 0.94
CA ILE A 101 -2.41 6.52 0.52
C ILE A 101 -0.89 6.66 0.47
N ALA A 102 -0.37 7.30 -0.58
CA ALA A 102 1.04 7.62 -0.69
C ALA A 102 1.25 9.12 -0.98
N ILE A 103 2.48 9.59 -0.85
CA ILE A 103 2.88 10.94 -1.23
C ILE A 103 4.05 10.86 -2.22
N ASP A 104 3.97 11.59 -3.34
CA ASP A 104 5.04 11.64 -4.33
C ASP A 104 6.11 12.71 -3.98
N ASN A 105 7.18 12.77 -4.77
CA ASN A 105 8.30 13.69 -4.54
C ASN A 105 7.91 15.17 -4.64
N ASP A 106 6.80 15.49 -5.30
CA ASP A 106 6.27 16.86 -5.44
C ASP A 106 5.29 17.21 -4.32
N GLY A 107 5.04 16.28 -3.41
CA GLY A 107 4.09 16.41 -2.30
C GLY A 107 2.62 16.25 -2.73
N ASN A 108 2.37 15.63 -3.89
CA ASN A 108 1.01 15.26 -4.26
C ASN A 108 0.60 14.01 -3.50
N ILE A 109 -0.63 13.99 -3.04
CA ILE A 109 -1.24 12.84 -2.40
C ILE A 109 -1.79 11.90 -3.47
N LEU A 110 -1.48 10.62 -3.37
CA LEU A 110 -1.96 9.56 -4.23
C LEU A 110 -2.87 8.64 -3.42
N ILE A 111 -4.17 8.67 -3.70
CA ILE A 111 -5.17 7.83 -3.03
C ILE A 111 -5.43 6.62 -3.91
N ALA A 112 -5.34 5.44 -3.33
CA ALA A 112 -5.56 4.19 -4.02
C ALA A 112 -7.02 3.72 -3.89
N ASP A 113 -7.86 3.99 -4.89
CA ASP A 113 -9.24 3.46 -4.99
C ASP A 113 -9.19 2.11 -5.71
N VAL A 114 -8.66 1.10 -5.01
CA VAL A 114 -8.18 -0.15 -5.61
C VAL A 114 -8.70 -1.42 -4.95
N GLY A 115 -9.41 -1.32 -3.83
CA GLY A 115 -10.01 -2.45 -3.16
C GLY A 115 -10.91 -3.26 -4.08
N ASN A 116 -10.93 -4.57 -3.90
CA ASN A 116 -11.66 -5.48 -4.79
C ASN A 116 -11.91 -6.86 -4.14
N ASN A 117 -12.32 -6.87 -2.90
CA ASN A 117 -12.64 -8.06 -2.13
C ASN A 117 -13.55 -9.05 -2.87
N CYS A 118 -14.47 -8.54 -3.70
CA CYS A 118 -15.35 -9.36 -4.53
C CYS A 118 -14.68 -9.92 -5.79
N SER A 119 -13.46 -9.50 -6.13
CA SER A 119 -12.80 -9.77 -7.42
C SER A 119 -13.66 -9.41 -8.65
N CYS A 120 -14.52 -8.42 -8.52
CA CYS A 120 -15.54 -8.04 -9.52
C CYS A 120 -15.32 -6.62 -10.09
N ARG A 121 -14.47 -5.78 -9.48
CA ARG A 121 -14.18 -4.41 -9.93
C ARG A 121 -13.29 -4.40 -11.17
N SER A 122 -13.58 -3.49 -12.07
CA SER A 122 -12.79 -3.18 -13.27
C SER A 122 -12.55 -1.67 -13.45
N ASP A 123 -12.91 -0.91 -12.43
CA ASP A 123 -12.90 0.55 -12.43
C ASP A 123 -11.96 1.12 -11.35
N GLN A 124 -10.95 0.36 -11.00
CA GLN A 124 -9.91 0.77 -10.05
C GLN A 124 -9.11 1.96 -10.57
N THR A 125 -8.78 2.89 -9.67
CA THR A 125 -8.09 4.13 -10.02
C THR A 125 -7.08 4.55 -8.96
N ILE A 126 -6.08 5.33 -9.39
CA ILE A 126 -5.28 6.18 -8.50
C ILE A 126 -5.80 7.60 -8.64
N ILE A 127 -6.00 8.30 -7.53
CA ILE A 127 -6.47 9.68 -7.50
C ILE A 127 -5.36 10.56 -6.98
N ARG A 128 -4.91 11.54 -7.77
CA ARG A 128 -3.89 12.49 -7.36
C ARG A 128 -4.49 13.82 -6.93
N VAL A 129 -4.18 14.21 -5.71
CA VAL A 129 -4.51 15.51 -5.12
C VAL A 129 -3.25 16.35 -5.06
N LYS A 130 -3.20 17.41 -5.87
CA LYS A 130 -1.99 18.23 -6.01
C LYS A 130 -1.65 18.96 -4.72
N SER A 131 -0.53 18.60 -4.13
CA SER A 131 0.18 19.30 -3.05
C SER A 131 -0.75 20.05 -2.05
N PRO A 132 -1.68 19.35 -1.36
CA PRO A 132 -2.64 20.00 -0.48
C PRO A 132 -1.95 20.60 0.75
N ASN A 133 -2.65 21.52 1.42
CA ASN A 133 -2.25 22.03 2.72
C ASN A 133 -3.38 21.87 3.75
N THR A 134 -3.05 21.95 5.02
CA THR A 134 -3.98 21.67 6.14
C THR A 134 -5.16 22.61 6.24
N THR A 135 -5.11 23.78 5.58
CA THR A 135 -6.21 24.77 5.56
C THR A 135 -7.13 24.63 4.34
N SER A 136 -6.78 23.77 3.39
CA SER A 136 -7.60 23.51 2.20
C SER A 136 -8.88 22.79 2.59
N LYS A 137 -10.02 23.22 2.05
CA LYS A 137 -11.34 22.64 2.35
C LYS A 137 -11.87 21.74 1.26
N SER A 138 -11.45 21.97 0.01
CA SER A 138 -11.83 21.18 -1.15
C SER A 138 -10.73 21.17 -2.20
N ASN A 139 -10.60 20.06 -2.91
CA ASN A 139 -9.84 19.94 -4.14
C ASN A 139 -10.84 19.77 -5.29
N ASN A 140 -10.88 20.73 -6.23
CA ASN A 140 -11.84 20.78 -7.33
C ASN A 140 -11.26 20.26 -8.65
N ASP A 141 -9.99 19.86 -8.66
CA ASP A 141 -9.27 19.40 -9.86
C ASP A 141 -8.40 18.17 -9.52
N PRO A 142 -9.00 17.09 -8.98
CA PRO A 142 -8.26 15.84 -8.78
C PRO A 142 -7.96 15.20 -10.14
N GLU A 143 -6.77 14.64 -10.29
CA GLU A 143 -6.44 13.84 -11.47
C GLU A 143 -6.76 12.37 -11.19
N VAL A 144 -7.50 11.74 -12.10
CA VAL A 144 -7.92 10.34 -11.96
C VAL A 144 -7.24 9.48 -13.01
N PHE A 145 -6.48 8.49 -12.56
CA PHE A 145 -5.74 7.58 -13.40
C PHE A 145 -6.39 6.20 -13.39
N LYS A 146 -6.97 5.79 -14.49
CA LYS A 146 -7.47 4.41 -14.67
C LYS A 146 -6.28 3.45 -14.67
N ILE A 147 -6.40 2.37 -13.90
CA ILE A 147 -5.33 1.39 -13.77
C ILE A 147 -5.76 0.00 -14.22
N THR A 148 -4.79 -0.82 -14.52
CA THR A 148 -4.90 -2.25 -14.75
C THR A 148 -3.60 -2.93 -14.32
N TYR A 149 -3.59 -4.25 -14.27
CA TYR A 149 -2.42 -5.03 -13.88
C TYR A 149 -1.97 -5.92 -15.02
N GLU A 150 -0.66 -6.12 -15.13
CA GLU A 150 -0.08 -7.05 -16.07
C GLU A 150 -0.71 -8.44 -15.92
N LYS A 151 -1.20 -8.97 -17.03
CA LYS A 151 -1.85 -10.29 -17.03
C LYS A 151 -0.79 -11.39 -17.07
N PRO A 152 -0.99 -12.47 -16.34
CA PRO A 152 -0.16 -13.65 -16.50
C PRO A 152 -0.17 -14.13 -17.96
N GLU A 153 0.93 -14.72 -18.42
CA GLU A 153 1.00 -15.33 -19.73
C GLU A 153 0.01 -16.50 -19.84
N GLY A 154 -0.69 -16.60 -20.97
CA GLY A 154 -1.60 -17.68 -21.27
C GLY A 154 -2.85 -17.24 -22.01
N PHE A 155 -3.34 -18.12 -22.90
CA PHE A 155 -4.50 -17.84 -23.76
C PHE A 155 -5.76 -17.47 -22.94
N LEU A 156 -6.00 -18.15 -21.84
CA LEU A 156 -7.18 -17.94 -21.01
C LEU A 156 -7.18 -16.56 -20.34
N TYR A 157 -6.03 -16.04 -19.94
CA TYR A 157 -5.92 -14.74 -19.26
C TYR A 157 -6.19 -13.55 -20.18
N ARG A 158 -6.10 -13.74 -21.52
CA ARG A 158 -6.40 -12.69 -22.49
C ARG A 158 -7.86 -12.26 -22.47
N PHE A 159 -8.76 -13.15 -22.06
CA PHE A 159 -10.22 -12.94 -22.07
C PHE A 159 -10.80 -12.70 -20.69
N LEU A 160 -10.02 -12.89 -19.63
CA LEU A 160 -10.48 -12.64 -18.27
C LEU A 160 -10.28 -11.18 -17.90
N ASN A 161 -11.25 -10.62 -17.22
CA ASN A 161 -11.08 -9.34 -16.52
C ASN A 161 -10.15 -9.63 -15.34
N TYR A 162 -8.87 -9.23 -15.49
CA TYR A 162 -7.84 -9.50 -14.51
C TYR A 162 -7.70 -8.28 -13.60
N SER A 163 -8.30 -8.37 -12.45
CA SER A 163 -8.25 -7.35 -11.41
C SER A 163 -7.70 -7.96 -10.14
N MET A 164 -6.96 -7.17 -9.37
CA MET A 164 -6.36 -7.56 -8.11
C MET A 164 -7.07 -6.86 -6.96
N ASP A 165 -7.07 -7.50 -5.82
CA ASP A 165 -7.37 -6.91 -4.54
C ASP A 165 -6.08 -6.33 -3.99
N VAL A 166 -5.97 -5.01 -3.98
CA VAL A 166 -4.77 -4.27 -3.57
C VAL A 166 -5.11 -3.52 -2.30
N GLU A 167 -4.24 -3.62 -1.30
CA GLU A 167 -4.46 -3.06 0.03
C GLU A 167 -3.38 -2.06 0.43
N ALA A 168 -2.24 -2.02 -0.28
CA ALA A 168 -1.14 -1.17 0.11
C ALA A 168 -0.54 -0.44 -1.08
N VAL A 169 -0.13 0.81 -0.86
CA VAL A 169 0.52 1.64 -1.87
C VAL A 169 1.69 2.41 -1.26
N PHE A 170 2.79 2.53 -1.99
CA PHE A 170 3.91 3.39 -1.59
C PHE A 170 4.58 4.02 -2.81
N TRP A 171 5.25 5.15 -2.58
CA TRP A 171 6.03 5.84 -3.58
C TRP A 171 7.52 5.66 -3.34
N LYS A 172 8.26 5.24 -4.38
CA LYS A 172 9.71 5.09 -4.31
C LYS A 172 10.34 5.50 -5.64
N ASP A 173 11.35 6.36 -5.60
CA ASP A 173 12.21 6.72 -6.74
C ASP A 173 11.47 7.09 -8.04
N GLY A 174 10.39 7.88 -7.91
CA GLY A 174 9.63 8.34 -9.06
C GLY A 174 8.59 7.33 -9.58
N SER A 175 8.39 6.22 -8.90
CA SER A 175 7.45 5.16 -9.27
C SER A 175 6.45 4.88 -8.15
N LEU A 176 5.24 4.50 -8.54
CA LEU A 176 4.20 4.04 -7.64
C LEU A 176 4.24 2.51 -7.55
N PHE A 177 4.22 1.99 -6.36
CA PHE A 177 4.17 0.55 -6.08
C PHE A 177 2.89 0.20 -5.36
N VAL A 178 2.37 -1.00 -5.61
CA VAL A 178 1.21 -1.54 -4.91
C VAL A 178 1.44 -2.99 -4.50
N LEU A 179 0.88 -3.37 -3.35
CA LEU A 179 0.87 -4.74 -2.85
C LEU A 179 -0.56 -5.27 -2.81
N THR A 180 -0.76 -6.48 -3.31
CA THR A 180 -2.04 -7.17 -3.17
C THR A 180 -2.21 -7.71 -1.76
N LYS A 181 -3.44 -7.81 -1.28
CA LYS A 181 -3.79 -8.45 -0.01
C LYS A 181 -3.18 -9.85 0.08
N ARG A 182 -3.75 -10.79 -0.59
CA ARG A 182 -3.29 -12.16 -0.74
C ARG A 182 -4.04 -12.76 -1.92
N PHE A 183 -3.36 -13.39 -2.84
CA PHE A 183 -4.03 -13.96 -3.99
C PHE A 183 -4.00 -15.49 -3.90
N ARG A 184 -5.15 -16.15 -4.10
CA ARG A 184 -5.38 -17.60 -4.22
C ARG A 184 -4.16 -18.46 -3.86
N GLY A 185 -3.90 -18.65 -2.59
CA GLY A 185 -2.75 -19.39 -2.09
C GLY A 185 -2.14 -18.67 -0.92
N ARG A 186 -0.92 -18.18 -1.04
CA ARG A 186 -0.16 -17.53 0.04
C ARG A 186 0.63 -16.31 -0.41
N GLU A 187 0.67 -16.00 -1.71
CA GLU A 187 1.54 -14.97 -2.24
C GLU A 187 0.84 -13.62 -2.35
N THR A 188 1.47 -12.60 -1.78
CA THR A 188 1.27 -11.19 -2.11
C THR A 188 2.08 -10.86 -3.35
N LYS A 189 1.57 -9.99 -4.20
CA LYS A 189 2.24 -9.52 -5.41
C LYS A 189 2.59 -8.05 -5.27
N LEU A 190 3.83 -7.72 -5.56
CA LEU A 190 4.31 -6.35 -5.72
C LEU A 190 4.24 -5.99 -7.19
N PHE A 191 3.56 -4.88 -7.48
CA PHE A 191 3.51 -4.29 -8.82
C PHE A 191 4.08 -2.88 -8.80
N ARG A 192 4.57 -2.42 -9.95
CA ARG A 192 5.17 -1.11 -10.16
C ARG A 192 4.53 -0.38 -11.35
N LEU A 193 4.39 0.93 -11.20
CA LEU A 193 3.99 1.84 -12.27
C LEU A 193 4.93 3.05 -12.30
N ASP A 194 5.66 3.22 -13.41
CA ASP A 194 6.68 4.27 -13.54
C ASP A 194 6.10 5.65 -13.89
N THR A 195 4.94 5.69 -14.53
CA THR A 195 4.36 6.95 -14.99
C THR A 195 2.83 6.92 -14.92
N LEU A 196 2.26 7.91 -14.26
CA LEU A 196 0.83 8.16 -14.24
C LEU A 196 0.45 9.08 -15.41
N THR A 197 -0.37 8.59 -16.33
CA THR A 197 -0.83 9.34 -17.52
C THR A 197 -2.35 9.48 -17.48
N VAL A 198 -2.84 10.73 -17.50
CA VAL A 198 -4.27 11.04 -17.58
C VAL A 198 -4.82 10.56 -18.93
N ASP A 199 -6.10 10.19 -18.99
CA ASP A 199 -6.83 9.73 -20.18
C ASP A 199 -6.30 8.43 -20.84
N LYS A 200 -5.41 7.72 -20.14
CA LYS A 200 -4.94 6.38 -20.55
C LYS A 200 -5.21 5.37 -19.45
N VAL A 201 -5.19 4.10 -19.82
CA VAL A 201 -5.12 3.00 -18.85
C VAL A 201 -3.65 2.80 -18.51
N ASN A 202 -3.32 2.93 -17.24
CA ASN A 202 -1.97 2.78 -16.70
C ASN A 202 -1.81 1.33 -16.22
N GLU A 203 -0.87 0.60 -16.78
CA GLU A 203 -0.68 -0.81 -16.48
C GLU A 203 0.46 -1.03 -15.49
N PHE A 204 0.13 -1.48 -14.30
CA PHE A 204 1.09 -1.93 -13.30
C PHE A 204 1.79 -3.20 -13.75
N LYS A 205 3.11 -3.23 -13.69
CA LYS A 205 3.97 -4.37 -14.03
C LYS A 205 4.31 -5.18 -12.79
N LEU A 206 4.22 -6.50 -12.90
CA LEU A 206 4.61 -7.41 -11.81
C LEU A 206 6.12 -7.32 -11.59
N VAL A 207 6.52 -6.99 -10.36
CA VAL A 207 7.93 -6.94 -9.93
C VAL A 207 8.32 -8.23 -9.24
N GLN A 208 7.58 -8.59 -8.19
CA GLN A 208 7.94 -9.69 -7.30
C GLN A 208 6.72 -10.33 -6.65
N LYS A 209 6.91 -11.51 -6.12
CA LYS A 209 5.94 -12.21 -5.29
C LYS A 209 6.60 -12.59 -3.97
N VAL A 210 5.84 -12.49 -2.89
CA VAL A 210 6.31 -12.76 -1.54
C VAL A 210 5.20 -13.41 -0.73
N ASP A 211 5.56 -14.30 0.18
CA ASP A 211 4.63 -14.89 1.15
C ASP A 211 4.94 -14.32 2.55
N PHE A 212 4.05 -13.52 3.09
CA PHE A 212 4.13 -12.97 4.44
C PHE A 212 3.46 -13.88 5.49
N ASP A 213 2.88 -15.00 5.07
CA ASP A 213 2.03 -15.90 5.89
C ASP A 213 0.78 -15.24 6.47
N ASP A 214 0.51 -14.00 6.12
CA ASP A 214 -0.62 -13.20 6.55
C ASP A 214 -1.07 -12.24 5.44
N GLU A 215 -2.18 -11.56 5.61
CA GLU A 215 -2.74 -10.61 4.64
C GLU A 215 -2.10 -9.23 4.83
N VAL A 216 -1.55 -8.67 3.75
CA VAL A 216 -1.05 -7.29 3.74
C VAL A 216 -2.21 -6.33 3.84
N THR A 217 -2.06 -5.29 4.65
CA THR A 217 -3.07 -4.25 4.88
C THR A 217 -2.56 -2.85 4.55
N ALA A 218 -1.26 -2.57 4.68
CA ALA A 218 -0.68 -1.26 4.34
C ALA A 218 0.81 -1.34 4.02
N ALA A 219 1.35 -0.30 3.39
CA ALA A 219 2.78 -0.13 3.25
C ALA A 219 3.19 1.36 3.21
N ASP A 220 4.42 1.66 3.65
CA ASP A 220 5.02 2.98 3.51
C ASP A 220 6.50 2.87 3.20
N TYR A 221 7.03 3.77 2.39
CA TYR A 221 8.44 3.84 2.07
C TYR A 221 9.01 5.20 2.44
N ALA A 222 9.92 5.20 3.39
CA ALA A 222 10.70 6.40 3.75
C ALA A 222 12.06 6.03 4.34
N PHE A 223 13.00 6.96 4.34
CA PHE A 223 14.33 6.80 4.93
C PHE A 223 15.12 5.58 4.42
N GLY A 224 14.93 5.20 3.14
CA GLY A 224 15.57 4.00 2.58
C GLY A 224 15.05 2.70 3.18
N LYS A 225 13.80 2.65 3.63
CA LYS A 225 13.17 1.47 4.21
C LYS A 225 11.74 1.33 3.70
N LEU A 226 11.33 0.10 3.40
CA LEU A 226 9.95 -0.26 3.13
C LEU A 226 9.35 -0.90 4.39
N ALA A 227 8.29 -0.32 4.91
CA ALA A 227 7.44 -0.94 5.92
C ALA A 227 6.27 -1.65 5.21
N VAL A 228 6.02 -2.90 5.57
CA VAL A 228 4.83 -3.66 5.14
C VAL A 228 4.10 -4.13 6.38
N LEU A 229 2.84 -3.77 6.49
CA LEU A 229 1.95 -4.16 7.57
C LEU A 229 1.09 -5.33 7.12
N THR A 230 0.90 -6.29 8.02
CA THR A 230 -0.13 -7.33 7.93
C THR A 230 -1.01 -7.29 9.18
N TYR A 231 -2.08 -8.04 9.26
CA TYR A 231 -2.92 -8.06 10.46
C TYR A 231 -2.19 -8.44 11.74
N LYS A 232 -1.06 -9.18 11.64
CA LYS A 232 -0.36 -9.72 12.81
C LYS A 232 1.11 -9.35 12.88
N SER A 233 1.63 -8.68 11.88
CA SER A 233 3.05 -8.37 11.85
C SER A 233 3.40 -7.10 11.07
N LEU A 234 4.56 -6.54 11.43
CA LEU A 234 5.23 -5.47 10.72
C LEU A 234 6.57 -5.98 10.21
N TRP A 235 6.80 -5.78 8.92
CA TRP A 235 8.04 -6.11 8.23
C TRP A 235 8.74 -4.82 7.80
N ILE A 236 10.03 -4.69 8.09
CA ILE A 236 10.84 -3.54 7.66
C ILE A 236 11.98 -4.07 6.80
N PHE A 237 11.96 -3.71 5.54
CA PHE A 237 12.96 -4.05 4.54
C PHE A 237 13.86 -2.84 4.31
N PRO A 238 15.16 -2.92 4.64
CA PRO A 238 16.09 -1.87 4.27
C PRO A 238 16.26 -1.85 2.75
N GLU A 239 16.51 -0.67 2.20
CA GLU A 239 16.93 -0.55 0.81
C GLU A 239 18.23 -1.31 0.59
N ASN A 240 18.31 -2.04 -0.50
CA ASN A 240 19.47 -2.82 -0.88
C ASN A 240 19.85 -2.51 -2.35
N ASP A 241 21.04 -2.96 -2.74
CA ASP A 241 21.56 -2.75 -4.10
C ASP A 241 21.01 -3.77 -5.13
N THR A 242 20.01 -4.55 -4.75
CA THR A 242 19.39 -5.57 -5.61
C THR A 242 17.99 -5.11 -6.07
N ASP A 243 17.44 -5.76 -7.09
CA ASP A 243 16.05 -5.57 -7.51
C ASP A 243 15.05 -6.36 -6.63
N ASP A 244 15.54 -7.03 -5.57
CA ASP A 244 14.72 -7.78 -4.64
C ASP A 244 14.31 -6.89 -3.45
N PHE A 245 13.05 -6.45 -3.42
CA PHE A 245 12.50 -5.60 -2.36
C PHE A 245 12.42 -6.29 -1.00
N PHE A 246 12.42 -7.61 -0.97
CA PHE A 246 12.16 -8.39 0.24
C PHE A 246 13.39 -9.18 0.71
N ASP A 247 14.58 -8.80 0.24
CA ASP A 247 15.86 -9.36 0.66
C ASP A 247 16.60 -8.41 1.63
N GLY A 248 17.63 -8.92 2.30
CA GLY A 248 18.53 -8.17 3.18
C GLY A 248 18.27 -8.40 4.67
N ASP A 249 18.74 -7.47 5.50
CA ASP A 249 18.61 -7.51 6.95
C ASP A 249 17.20 -7.06 7.40
N VAL A 250 16.24 -7.91 7.18
CA VAL A 250 14.81 -7.64 7.46
C VAL A 250 14.55 -7.63 8.95
N MET A 251 13.81 -6.64 9.45
CA MET A 251 13.25 -6.67 10.80
C MET A 251 11.80 -7.15 10.74
N HIS A 252 11.46 -8.14 11.57
CA HIS A 252 10.11 -8.70 11.65
C HIS A 252 9.60 -8.63 13.10
N PHE A 253 8.44 -7.97 13.25
CA PHE A 253 7.77 -7.78 14.53
C PHE A 253 6.40 -8.46 14.47
N GLU A 254 6.15 -9.42 15.37
CA GLU A 254 4.81 -10.00 15.57
C GLU A 254 4.12 -9.33 16.74
N PHE A 255 2.81 -9.14 16.63
CA PHE A 255 1.96 -8.53 17.65
C PHE A 255 0.52 -9.07 17.59
N GLU A 256 -0.25 -8.74 18.60
CA GLU A 256 -1.70 -8.92 18.63
C GLU A 256 -2.37 -7.54 18.63
N ALA A 257 -3.26 -7.31 17.67
CA ALA A 257 -4.08 -6.11 17.55
C ALA A 257 -5.41 -6.48 16.87
N ASP A 258 -6.35 -5.55 16.87
CA ASP A 258 -7.54 -5.69 16.04
C ASP A 258 -7.20 -5.39 14.56
N GLN A 259 -8.10 -4.84 13.78
CA GLN A 259 -7.89 -4.53 12.37
C GLN A 259 -6.88 -3.38 12.19
N VAL A 260 -5.59 -3.69 12.07
CA VAL A 260 -4.56 -2.71 11.73
C VAL A 260 -4.52 -2.54 10.22
N GLU A 261 -4.85 -1.33 9.75
CA GLU A 261 -5.06 -1.04 8.34
C GLU A 261 -4.11 0.05 7.81
N SER A 262 -3.27 0.65 8.68
CA SER A 262 -2.43 1.74 8.23
C SER A 262 -1.07 1.74 8.89
N VAL A 263 -0.03 2.12 8.14
CA VAL A 263 1.34 2.30 8.64
C VAL A 263 2.00 3.51 8.01
N ALA A 264 2.74 4.30 8.81
CA ALA A 264 3.58 5.37 8.28
C ALA A 264 4.86 5.53 9.10
N PHE A 265 5.96 5.90 8.46
CA PHE A 265 7.17 6.31 9.16
C PHE A 265 6.97 7.66 9.86
N ILE A 266 7.29 7.72 11.15
CA ILE A 266 7.41 8.97 11.91
C ILE A 266 8.78 9.59 11.64
N ASP A 267 9.82 8.76 11.78
CA ASP A 267 11.22 9.06 11.51
C ASP A 267 11.97 7.77 11.08
N SER A 268 13.29 7.85 10.94
CA SER A 268 14.10 6.70 10.48
C SER A 268 14.13 5.51 11.44
N GLN A 269 13.60 5.63 12.67
CA GLN A 269 13.65 4.62 13.72
C GLN A 269 12.26 4.27 14.26
N THR A 270 11.21 4.97 13.84
CA THR A 270 9.89 4.84 14.43
C THR A 270 8.80 4.82 13.35
N VAL A 271 7.87 3.90 13.47
CA VAL A 271 6.63 3.89 12.66
C VAL A 271 5.42 4.04 13.57
N VAL A 272 4.34 4.59 13.01
CA VAL A 272 2.99 4.54 13.57
C VAL A 272 2.20 3.46 12.85
N ILE A 273 1.48 2.63 13.60
CA ILE A 273 0.46 1.70 13.11
C ILE A 273 -0.89 2.23 13.59
N VAL A 274 -1.90 2.17 12.74
CA VAL A 274 -3.26 2.63 13.07
C VAL A 274 -4.27 1.53 12.80
N GLU A 275 -5.15 1.28 13.76
CA GLU A 275 -6.32 0.42 13.57
C GLU A 275 -7.44 1.17 12.84
N GLU A 276 -8.33 0.44 12.20
CA GLU A 276 -9.52 0.94 11.50
C GLU A 276 -10.37 1.90 12.37
N ASN A 277 -10.43 1.66 13.67
CA ASN A 277 -11.13 2.52 14.64
C ASN A 277 -10.36 3.78 15.05
N GLY A 278 -9.17 4.03 14.45
CA GLY A 278 -8.30 5.17 14.68
C GLY A 278 -7.35 5.05 15.90
N GLU A 279 -7.25 3.89 16.53
CA GLU A 279 -6.27 3.68 17.61
C GLU A 279 -4.85 3.63 17.06
N MET A 280 -3.91 4.31 17.73
CA MET A 280 -2.55 4.53 17.24
C MET A 280 -1.51 3.86 18.15
N TYR A 281 -0.56 3.20 17.52
CA TYR A 281 0.56 2.50 18.16
C TYR A 281 1.89 2.95 17.59
N ARG A 282 2.92 3.08 18.40
CA ARG A 282 4.29 3.34 17.96
C ARG A 282 5.14 2.10 18.08
N VAL A 283 5.86 1.79 17.03
CA VAL A 283 6.87 0.73 17.02
C VAL A 283 8.24 1.34 16.80
N GLN A 284 9.13 1.09 17.76
CA GLN A 284 10.54 1.45 17.64
C GLN A 284 11.26 0.33 16.90
N LEU A 285 11.94 0.68 15.80
CA LEU A 285 12.66 -0.26 14.92
C LEU A 285 14.03 -0.68 15.48
#